data_7586482ab8a366a44348af8dfe0b9d86
#
_entry.id   7586482ab8a366a44348af8dfe0b9d86
#
_cell.length_a   1.000
_cell.length_b   1.000
_cell.length_c   1.000
_cell.angle_alpha   90.00
_cell.angle_beta   90.00
_cell.angle_gamma   90.00
#
_symmetry.space_group_name_H-M   'P 1'
#
loop_
_entity.id
_entity.type
_entity.pdbx_description
1 polymer ?
#
loop_
_entity_poly.entity_id
_entity_poly.type
_entity_poly.pdbx_seq_one_letter_code
_entity_poly.pdbx_strand_id
1 'polypeptide(L)'
;MTKTELLIIRCREGDPQAKEELVEENAGLIWSVVKRFLGRGTEAEDLYQLGCLGLLKAVDGFDLEYGTQFSTYAVPKISGEIRRFLRDDGAVKVSRAIKEQSF
;
A
#
# COMPACT_ATOMS: atom_id res chain seq x y z
N MET A 1 -11.58 -22.03 4.28
CA MET A 1 -11.17 -20.69 3.81
C MET A 1 -10.82 -19.80 4.99
N THR A 2 -9.73 -19.08 4.90
CA THR A 2 -9.31 -18.23 6.01
C THR A 2 -10.12 -16.92 6.05
N LYS A 3 -10.04 -16.24 7.20
CA LYS A 3 -10.70 -14.93 7.33
C LYS A 3 -10.18 -13.96 6.29
N THR A 4 -8.88 -13.97 6.06
CA THR A 4 -8.27 -13.09 5.05
C THR A 4 -8.85 -13.36 3.67
N GLU A 5 -9.00 -14.63 3.31
CA GLU A 5 -9.55 -14.99 2.01
C GLU A 5 -10.99 -14.54 1.86
N LEU A 6 -11.78 -14.68 2.93
CA LEU A 6 -13.17 -14.21 2.91
C LEU A 6 -13.22 -12.69 2.73
N LEU A 7 -12.35 -11.96 3.41
CA LEU A 7 -12.30 -10.51 3.28
C LEU A 7 -11.90 -10.10 1.87
N ILE A 8 -10.96 -10.82 1.26
CA ILE A 8 -10.54 -10.53 -0.11
C ILE A 8 -11.73 -10.67 -1.06
N ILE A 9 -12.49 -11.75 -0.91
CA ILE A 9 -13.65 -11.97 -1.76
C ILE A 9 -14.66 -10.84 -1.61
N ARG A 10 -14.95 -10.47 -0.37
CA ARG A 10 -15.89 -9.38 -0.10
C ARG A 10 -15.41 -8.05 -0.66
N CYS A 11 -14.10 -7.80 -0.55
CA CYS A 11 -13.53 -6.58 -1.13
C CYS A 11 -13.74 -6.52 -2.64
N ARG A 12 -13.55 -7.66 -3.30
CA ARG A 12 -13.74 -7.73 -4.75
C ARG A 12 -15.18 -7.50 -5.14
N GLU A 13 -16.09 -7.79 -4.22
CA GLU A 13 -17.52 -7.55 -4.45
C GLU A 13 -17.92 -6.11 -4.16
N GLY A 14 -16.99 -5.29 -3.70
CA GLY A 14 -17.26 -3.89 -3.46
C GLY A 14 -17.68 -3.55 -2.05
N ASP A 15 -17.50 -4.45 -1.08
CA ASP A 15 -17.89 -4.23 0.30
C ASP A 15 -16.90 -3.29 1.00
N PRO A 16 -17.32 -2.04 1.34
CA PRO A 16 -16.39 -1.10 1.97
C PRO A 16 -15.96 -1.52 3.36
N GLN A 17 -16.81 -2.23 4.09
CA GLN A 17 -16.42 -2.71 5.42
C GLN A 17 -15.33 -3.76 5.32
N ALA A 18 -15.38 -4.61 4.31
CA ALA A 18 -14.34 -5.61 4.11
C ALA A 18 -13.00 -4.94 3.81
N LYS A 19 -13.02 -3.84 3.06
CA LYS A 19 -11.80 -3.09 2.78
C LYS A 19 -11.18 -2.54 4.06
N GLU A 20 -12.00 -1.95 4.92
CA GLU A 20 -11.52 -1.42 6.20
C GLU A 20 -10.94 -2.53 7.07
N GLU A 21 -11.67 -3.63 7.18
CA GLU A 21 -11.21 -4.75 8.00
C GLU A 21 -9.90 -5.32 7.49
N LEU A 22 -9.78 -5.46 6.18
CA LEU A 22 -8.58 -6.02 5.59
C LEU A 22 -7.38 -5.11 5.84
N VAL A 23 -7.57 -3.81 5.69
CA VAL A 23 -6.51 -2.84 5.97
C VAL A 23 -6.11 -2.90 7.44
N GLU A 24 -7.09 -2.95 8.34
CA GLU A 24 -6.81 -3.01 9.77
C GLU A 24 -6.04 -4.28 10.15
N GLU A 25 -6.43 -5.40 9.58
CA GLU A 25 -5.74 -6.65 9.86
C GLU A 25 -4.32 -6.67 9.34
N ASN A 26 -4.07 -5.89 8.31
CA ASN A 26 -2.74 -5.84 7.70
C ASN A 26 -2.00 -4.55 8.01
N ALA A 27 -2.49 -3.76 8.97
CA ALA A 27 -1.85 -2.50 9.33
C ALA A 27 -0.40 -2.71 9.75
N GLY A 28 -0.14 -3.74 10.57
CA GLY A 28 1.22 -4.03 10.97
C GLY A 28 2.11 -4.36 9.80
N LEU A 29 1.57 -5.11 8.84
CA LEU A 29 2.30 -5.44 7.63
C LEU A 29 2.63 -4.19 6.83
N ILE A 30 1.65 -3.32 6.66
CA ILE A 30 1.85 -2.06 5.93
C ILE A 30 2.92 -1.22 6.61
N TRP A 31 2.82 -1.07 7.93
CA TRP A 31 3.80 -0.28 8.68
C TRP A 31 5.20 -0.87 8.61
N SER A 32 5.32 -2.20 8.59
CA SER A 32 6.63 -2.83 8.47
C SER A 32 7.29 -2.49 7.13
N VAL A 33 6.50 -2.35 6.08
CA VAL A 33 7.02 -1.92 4.79
C VAL A 33 7.32 -0.43 4.79
N VAL A 34 6.43 0.38 5.36
CA VAL A 34 6.60 1.84 5.44
C VAL A 34 7.90 2.21 6.14
N LYS A 35 8.26 1.46 7.19
CA LYS A 35 9.48 1.75 7.93
C LYS A 35 10.73 1.77 7.05
N ARG A 36 10.73 1.00 5.98
CA ARG A 36 11.88 0.96 5.07
C ARG A 36 12.05 2.24 4.27
N PHE A 37 11.02 3.06 4.23
CA PHE A 37 11.02 4.27 3.41
C PHE A 37 10.99 5.55 4.22
N LEU A 38 11.10 5.45 5.53
CA LEU A 38 11.14 6.64 6.39
C LEU A 38 12.42 7.43 6.15
N GLY A 39 12.34 8.73 6.34
CA GLY A 39 13.51 9.59 6.20
C GLY A 39 13.80 10.01 4.77
N ARG A 40 12.87 9.78 3.85
CA ARG A 40 13.07 10.14 2.45
C ARG A 40 12.28 11.37 2.03
N GLY A 41 11.88 12.18 3.01
CA GLY A 41 11.20 13.42 2.71
C GLY A 41 9.69 13.32 2.61
N THR A 42 9.14 12.14 2.80
CA THR A 42 7.70 11.92 2.80
C THR A 42 7.26 11.50 4.20
N GLU A 43 6.15 12.02 4.64
CA GLU A 43 5.67 11.70 5.99
C GLU A 43 5.17 10.28 6.07
N ALA A 44 5.30 9.70 7.28
CA ALA A 44 4.91 8.31 7.50
C ALA A 44 3.45 8.06 7.16
N GLU A 45 2.59 9.03 7.47
CA GLU A 45 1.16 8.88 7.17
C GLU A 45 0.89 8.79 5.68
N ASP A 46 1.60 9.58 4.89
CA ASP A 46 1.45 9.53 3.45
C ASP A 46 1.93 8.19 2.90
N LEU A 47 3.04 7.70 3.45
CA LEU A 47 3.54 6.39 3.04
C LEU A 47 2.56 5.29 3.42
N TYR A 48 1.91 5.42 4.57
CA TYR A 48 0.92 4.45 5.00
C TYR A 48 -0.27 4.43 4.03
N GLN A 49 -0.73 5.61 3.60
CA GLN A 49 -1.83 5.69 2.63
C GLN A 49 -1.47 4.99 1.33
N LEU A 50 -0.25 5.20 0.87
CA LEU A 50 0.24 4.51 -0.32
C LEU A 50 0.31 3.01 -0.10
N GLY A 51 0.70 2.61 1.10
CA GLY A 51 0.72 1.19 1.45
C GLY A 51 -0.66 0.58 1.41
N CYS A 52 -1.65 1.31 1.89
CA CYS A 52 -3.04 0.84 1.83
C CYS A 52 -3.48 0.66 0.39
N LEU A 53 -3.12 1.61 -0.47
CA LEU A 53 -3.45 1.50 -1.88
C LEU A 53 -2.81 0.27 -2.50
N GLY A 54 -1.54 0.03 -2.17
CA GLY A 54 -0.85 -1.15 -2.65
C GLY A 54 -1.50 -2.44 -2.18
N LEU A 55 -1.96 -2.45 -0.92
CA LEU A 55 -2.65 -3.60 -0.37
C LEU A 55 -3.95 -3.88 -1.15
N LEU A 56 -4.71 -2.84 -1.43
CA LEU A 56 -5.96 -3.00 -2.16
C LEU A 56 -5.73 -3.46 -3.59
N LYS A 57 -4.66 -2.98 -4.22
CA LYS A 57 -4.28 -3.49 -5.54
C LYS A 57 -3.91 -4.97 -5.48
N ALA A 58 -3.26 -5.39 -4.37
CA ALA A 58 -2.94 -6.79 -4.19
C ALA A 58 -4.19 -7.64 -4.07
N VAL A 59 -5.24 -7.09 -3.45
CA VAL A 59 -6.52 -7.81 -3.34
C VAL A 59 -7.06 -8.16 -4.72
N ASP A 60 -6.97 -7.22 -5.65
CA ASP A 60 -7.51 -7.45 -6.98
C ASP A 60 -6.71 -8.47 -7.79
N GLY A 61 -5.41 -8.55 -7.53
CA GLY A 61 -4.56 -9.44 -8.30
C GLY A 61 -4.21 -10.76 -7.65
N PHE A 62 -4.63 -10.95 -6.41
CA PHE A 62 -4.26 -12.16 -5.68
C PHE A 62 -5.06 -13.38 -6.15
N ASP A 63 -4.36 -14.47 -6.41
CA ASP A 63 -5.00 -15.71 -6.83
C ASP A 63 -5.25 -16.58 -5.61
N LEU A 64 -6.51 -16.73 -5.24
CA LEU A 64 -6.91 -17.49 -4.06
C LEU A 64 -6.59 -18.97 -4.17
N GLU A 65 -6.45 -19.45 -5.40
CA GLU A 65 -6.18 -20.87 -5.64
C GLU A 65 -4.71 -21.22 -5.72
N TYR A 66 -3.86 -20.19 -5.67
CA TYR A 66 -2.43 -20.38 -5.88
C TYR A 66 -1.72 -21.01 -4.67
N GLY A 67 -2.32 -20.92 -3.49
CA GLY A 67 -1.73 -21.53 -2.30
C GLY A 67 -0.72 -20.66 -1.56
N THR A 68 -0.41 -19.49 -2.08
CA THR A 68 0.50 -18.55 -1.42
C THR A 68 -0.27 -17.73 -0.40
N GLN A 69 0.39 -17.36 0.69
CA GLN A 69 -0.24 -16.47 1.66
C GLN A 69 -0.38 -15.08 1.08
N PHE A 70 -1.51 -14.45 1.41
CA PHE A 70 -1.78 -13.11 0.90
C PHE A 70 -0.67 -12.11 1.30
N SER A 71 -0.18 -12.20 2.53
CA SER A 71 0.87 -11.30 2.99
C SER A 71 2.12 -11.38 2.11
N THR A 72 2.48 -12.58 1.69
CA THR A 72 3.64 -12.77 0.82
C THR A 72 3.45 -12.05 -0.52
N TYR A 73 2.24 -12.10 -1.04
CA TYR A 73 1.92 -11.44 -2.29
C TYR A 73 1.79 -9.92 -2.12
N ALA A 74 1.25 -9.48 -0.98
CA ALA A 74 0.95 -8.08 -0.74
C ALA A 74 2.20 -7.22 -0.54
N VAL A 75 3.22 -7.74 0.14
CA VAL A 75 4.42 -6.96 0.47
C VAL A 75 5.05 -6.31 -0.76
N PRO A 76 5.34 -7.04 -1.85
CA PRO A 76 5.92 -6.37 -3.02
C PRO A 76 4.96 -5.38 -3.68
N LYS A 77 3.66 -5.59 -3.57
CA LYS A 77 2.70 -4.62 -4.11
C LYS A 77 2.71 -3.34 -3.29
N ILE A 78 2.77 -3.47 -1.96
CA ILE A 78 2.83 -2.32 -1.08
C ILE A 78 4.11 -1.53 -1.33
N SER A 79 5.25 -2.19 -1.31
CA SER A 79 6.52 -1.50 -1.50
C SER A 79 6.65 -0.94 -2.91
N GLY A 80 6.11 -1.64 -3.90
CA GLY A 80 6.12 -1.14 -5.28
C GLY A 80 5.35 0.16 -5.43
N GLU A 81 4.22 0.26 -4.76
CA GLU A 81 3.41 1.48 -4.81
C GLU A 81 4.15 2.65 -4.19
N ILE A 82 4.80 2.41 -3.05
CA ILE A 82 5.57 3.44 -2.36
C ILE A 82 6.77 3.86 -3.21
N ARG A 83 7.49 2.90 -3.76
CA ARG A 83 8.67 3.19 -4.60
C ARG A 83 8.29 4.03 -5.80
N ARG A 84 7.18 3.69 -6.43
CA ARG A 84 6.75 4.44 -7.60
C ARG A 84 6.45 5.88 -7.23
N PHE A 85 5.76 6.09 -6.11
CA PHE A 85 5.45 7.43 -5.64
C PHE A 85 6.74 8.22 -5.36
N LEU A 86 7.67 7.60 -4.65
CA LEU A 86 8.91 8.30 -4.29
C LEU A 86 9.73 8.66 -5.52
N ARG A 87 9.77 7.78 -6.50
CA ARG A 87 10.52 8.04 -7.72
C ARG A 87 9.89 9.19 -8.52
N ASP A 88 8.58 9.12 -8.73
CA ASP A 88 7.91 10.11 -9.55
C ASP A 88 7.77 11.44 -8.83
N ASP A 89 7.35 11.39 -7.59
CA ASP A 89 7.14 12.60 -6.81
C ASP A 89 8.46 13.24 -6.41
N GLY A 90 9.47 12.44 -6.17
CA GLY A 90 10.79 12.98 -5.87
C GLY A 90 11.31 13.82 -7.00
N ALA A 91 11.11 13.36 -8.22
CA ALA A 91 11.53 14.13 -9.38
C ALA A 91 10.77 15.45 -9.48
N VAL A 92 9.49 15.43 -9.20
CA VAL A 92 8.68 16.63 -9.23
C VAL A 92 9.13 17.59 -8.14
N LYS A 93 9.42 17.11 -6.96
CA LYS A 93 9.88 17.94 -5.87
C LYS A 93 11.17 18.65 -6.20
N VAL A 94 12.06 17.95 -6.83
CA VAL A 94 13.33 18.56 -7.22
C VAL A 94 13.05 19.75 -8.13
N SER A 95 12.11 19.61 -9.02
CA SER A 95 11.84 20.68 -9.99
C SER A 95 11.20 21.89 -9.32
N ARG A 96 10.48 21.76 -8.22
CA ARG A 96 9.81 22.88 -7.62
C ARG A 96 10.59 23.52 -6.52
N ALA A 97 11.62 22.98 -6.24
CA ALA A 97 12.38 23.63 -5.21
C ALA A 97 12.75 25.01 -5.66
N ILE A 98 11.88 24.96 -6.08
CA ILE A 98 11.49 25.51 -6.04
C ILE A 98 10.77 26.27 -5.80
N LYS A 99 10.59 26.12 -5.73
CA LYS A 99 9.83 26.35 -5.32
C LYS A 99 9.43 26.97 -4.76
N GLU A 100 9.75 27.04 -4.71
CA GLU A 100 9.28 27.28 -4.23
C GLU A 100 8.88 27.75 -4.02
N GLN A 101 9.24 28.17 -4.25
CA GLN A 101 8.75 28.38 -4.05
C GLN A 101 8.12 28.66 -3.70
N SER A 102 8.43 29.06 -3.92
CA SER A 102 7.85 29.10 -3.56
C SER A 102 7.36 29.32 -3.18
N PHE A 103 7.74 29.72 -3.20
CA PHE A 103 7.34 29.56 -2.82
C PHE A 103 7.03 29.57 -2.57
#